data_f299eccd36bb9223bbbf22fe49e1889e
#
_entry.id   f299eccd36bb9223bbbf22fe49e1889e
#
_cell.length_a   1.000
_cell.length_b   1.000
_cell.length_c   1.000
_cell.angle_alpha   90.00
_cell.angle_beta   90.00
_cell.angle_gamma   90.00
#
_symmetry.space_group_name_H-M   'P 1'
#
loop_
_entity.id
_entity.type
_entity.pdbx_description
1 polymer ?
#
loop_
_entity_poly.entity_id
_entity_poly.type
_entity_poly.pdbx_seq_one_letter_code
_entity_poly.pdbx_strand_id
1 'polypeptide(L)'
;YMVLMDDAELFTGSSAGSYETFMKRHTGNLPDMKGFLYMNYLGYAKWQGTYFFAGDAPVVSFRYFMKNDDKFTEPHTPETIAAALNSAPRDINSIDAYSAIVVHVNAPSSYTVEDMLAFKNLLNENIVLVNTEQFLELIRKNVKGNRG
;
A
#
# COMPACT_ATOMS: atom_id res chain seq x y z
N TYR A 1 -0.11 -17.50 -7.24
CA TYR A 1 0.09 -16.12 -6.77
C TYR A 1 -1.13 -15.64 -6.02
N MET A 2 -0.94 -15.19 -4.80
CA MET A 2 -2.02 -14.69 -3.97
C MET A 2 -1.57 -13.41 -3.25
N VAL A 3 -2.39 -12.39 -3.32
CA VAL A 3 -2.30 -11.21 -2.48
C VAL A 3 -3.57 -11.16 -1.65
N LEU A 4 -3.40 -11.09 -0.35
CA LEU A 4 -4.51 -10.91 0.56
C LEU A 4 -4.70 -9.42 0.80
N MET A 5 -5.89 -8.95 0.53
CA MET A 5 -6.34 -7.64 0.97
C MET A 5 -7.21 -7.83 2.19
N ASP A 6 -6.87 -7.14 3.25
CA ASP A 6 -7.58 -7.24 4.50
C ASP A 6 -8.21 -5.91 4.88
N ASP A 7 -9.36 -6.00 5.48
CA ASP A 7 -10.06 -4.87 6.06
C ASP A 7 -9.69 -4.76 7.54
N ALA A 8 -9.30 -3.59 7.97
CA ALA A 8 -8.96 -3.33 9.36
C ALA A 8 -10.09 -3.66 10.34
N GLU A 9 -11.32 -3.70 9.87
CA GLU A 9 -12.46 -4.09 10.70
C GLU A 9 -12.37 -5.53 11.20
N LEU A 10 -11.74 -6.41 10.46
CA LEU A 10 -11.49 -7.79 10.89
C LEU A 10 -10.53 -7.85 12.08
N PHE A 11 -9.75 -6.82 12.27
CA PHE A 11 -8.77 -6.69 13.33
C PHE A 11 -9.09 -5.52 14.26
N THR A 12 -10.37 -5.22 14.46
CA THR A 12 -10.82 -4.16 15.36
C THR A 12 -10.21 -4.33 16.74
N GLY A 13 -9.57 -3.28 17.23
CA GLY A 13 -8.84 -3.33 18.47
C GLY A 13 -7.46 -3.99 18.36
N SER A 14 -7.11 -4.50 17.20
CA SER A 14 -5.78 -5.06 16.95
C SER A 14 -4.77 -3.95 16.73
N SER A 15 -3.63 -4.10 17.35
CA SER A 15 -2.45 -3.32 17.03
C SER A 15 -1.76 -3.89 15.77
N ALA A 16 -0.87 -3.12 15.17
CA ALA A 16 0.00 -3.63 14.11
C ALA A 16 0.76 -4.89 14.56
N GLY A 17 1.14 -4.96 15.84
CA GLY A 17 1.81 -6.13 16.40
C GLY A 17 0.93 -7.37 16.42
N SER A 18 -0.37 -7.25 16.68
CA SER A 18 -1.31 -8.38 16.62
C SER A 18 -1.44 -8.92 15.20
N TYR A 19 -1.55 -8.03 14.22
CA TYR A 19 -1.60 -8.38 12.82
C TYR A 19 -0.29 -9.06 12.38
N GLU A 20 0.84 -8.48 12.73
CA GLU A 20 2.16 -9.04 12.47
C GLU A 20 2.29 -10.46 13.03
N THR A 21 1.88 -10.68 14.27
CA THR A 21 1.92 -11.99 14.91
C THR A 21 1.05 -13.00 14.15
N PHE A 22 -0.16 -12.60 13.77
CA PHE A 22 -1.06 -13.43 12.99
C PHE A 22 -0.42 -13.83 11.65
N MET A 23 0.09 -12.86 10.91
CA MET A 23 0.67 -13.09 9.58
C MET A 23 1.92 -13.98 9.66
N LYS A 24 2.80 -13.73 10.61
CA LYS A 24 4.00 -14.56 10.81
C LYS A 24 3.64 -16.01 11.14
N ARG A 25 2.61 -16.22 11.93
CA ARG A 25 2.14 -17.57 12.29
C ARG A 25 1.63 -18.35 11.10
N HIS A 26 0.97 -17.67 10.16
CA HIS A 26 0.28 -18.32 9.05
C HIS A 26 1.08 -18.36 7.75
N THR A 27 2.14 -17.58 7.61
CA THR A 27 2.93 -17.53 6.39
C THR A 27 3.51 -18.88 6.00
N GLY A 28 3.96 -19.66 6.96
CA GLY A 28 4.49 -21.02 6.71
C GLY A 28 3.49 -22.01 6.13
N ASN A 29 2.19 -21.72 6.28
CA ASN A 29 1.10 -22.54 5.76
C ASN A 29 0.66 -22.12 4.34
N LEU A 30 1.25 -21.05 3.81
CA LEU A 30 0.90 -20.46 2.53
C LEU A 30 2.19 -20.22 1.71
N PRO A 31 2.87 -21.32 1.28
CA PRO A 31 4.22 -21.21 0.70
C PRO A 31 4.27 -20.41 -0.61
N ASP A 32 3.15 -20.36 -1.34
CA ASP A 32 3.07 -19.62 -2.61
C ASP A 32 2.76 -18.13 -2.42
N MET A 33 2.62 -17.69 -1.18
CA MET A 33 2.31 -16.30 -0.90
C MET A 33 3.53 -15.41 -1.08
N LYS A 34 3.39 -14.38 -1.92
CA LYS A 34 4.47 -13.43 -2.25
C LYS A 34 4.49 -12.22 -1.33
N GLY A 35 3.40 -11.96 -0.64
CA GLY A 35 3.24 -10.84 0.26
C GLY A 35 1.78 -10.46 0.46
N PHE A 36 1.58 -9.38 1.17
CA PHE A 36 0.25 -8.90 1.49
C PHE A 36 0.17 -7.39 1.32
N LEU A 37 -0.94 -6.93 0.76
CA LEU A 37 -1.36 -5.54 0.86
C LEU A 37 -2.57 -5.48 1.78
N TYR A 38 -2.55 -4.58 2.76
CA TYR A 38 -3.66 -4.42 3.68
C TYR A 38 -4.13 -2.98 3.78
N MET A 39 -5.40 -2.82 4.07
CA MET A 39 -6.04 -1.54 4.32
C MET A 39 -6.31 -1.38 5.80
N ASN A 40 -6.19 -0.16 6.31
CA ASN A 40 -6.55 0.16 7.68
C ASN A 40 -7.50 1.37 7.68
N TYR A 41 -8.79 1.11 7.75
CA TYR A 41 -9.81 2.16 7.75
C TYR A 41 -9.85 3.00 9.02
N LEU A 42 -9.51 2.40 10.15
CA LEU A 42 -9.63 3.05 11.46
C LEU A 42 -8.38 3.81 11.89
N GLY A 43 -7.31 3.65 11.18
CA GLY A 43 -6.02 4.20 11.57
C GLY A 43 -5.23 4.82 10.43
N TYR A 44 -5.88 5.38 9.44
CA TYR A 44 -5.23 5.93 8.24
C TYR A 44 -3.94 6.67 8.53
N ALA A 45 -4.01 7.65 9.42
CA ALA A 45 -2.87 8.49 9.74
C ALA A 45 -1.75 7.74 10.47
N LYS A 46 -2.07 6.65 11.16
CA LYS A 46 -1.08 5.88 11.93
C LYS A 46 -0.40 4.78 11.12
N TRP A 47 -1.11 4.21 10.17
CA TRP A 47 -0.67 2.96 9.52
C TRP A 47 -0.33 3.12 8.05
N GLN A 48 -0.53 4.29 7.50
CA GLN A 48 -0.18 4.54 6.10
C GLN A 48 1.31 4.34 5.86
N GLY A 49 1.64 3.51 4.88
CA GLY A 49 3.01 3.20 4.54
C GLY A 49 3.75 2.34 5.55
N THR A 50 3.06 1.73 6.52
CA THR A 50 3.70 0.77 7.43
C THR A 50 3.99 -0.54 6.73
N TYR A 51 5.01 -1.24 7.22
CA TYR A 51 5.37 -2.54 6.67
C TYR A 51 6.06 -3.41 7.73
N PHE A 52 6.02 -4.70 7.49
CA PHE A 52 6.84 -5.69 8.18
C PHE A 52 7.06 -6.89 7.25
N PHE A 53 7.91 -7.81 7.66
CA PHE A 53 8.13 -9.05 6.93
C PHE A 53 7.60 -10.24 7.74
N ALA A 54 6.79 -11.08 7.08
CA ALA A 54 6.41 -12.39 7.59
C ALA A 54 7.30 -13.42 6.88
N GLY A 55 8.43 -13.79 7.52
CA GLY A 55 9.52 -14.46 6.82
C GLY A 55 10.10 -13.53 5.76
N ASP A 56 10.13 -13.96 4.51
CA ASP A 56 10.54 -13.13 3.37
C ASP A 56 9.38 -12.38 2.70
N ALA A 57 8.14 -12.66 3.10
CA ALA A 57 6.97 -12.04 2.49
C ALA A 57 6.75 -10.63 3.06
N PRO A 58 6.81 -9.57 2.25
CA PRO A 58 6.49 -8.24 2.71
C PRO A 58 4.99 -8.10 2.97
N VAL A 59 4.65 -7.47 4.07
CA VAL A 59 3.28 -7.10 4.44
C VAL A 59 3.25 -5.59 4.52
N VAL A 60 2.51 -4.95 3.63
CA VAL A 60 2.58 -3.51 3.40
C VAL A 60 1.19 -2.91 3.40
N SER A 61 1.01 -1.80 4.11
CA SER A 61 -0.25 -1.07 4.05
C SER A 61 -0.34 -0.23 2.78
N PHE A 62 -1.58 -0.03 2.30
CA PHE A 62 -1.82 1.01 1.32
C PHE A 62 -1.47 2.36 1.91
N ARG A 63 -0.80 3.20 1.12
CA ARG A 63 -0.38 4.52 1.57
C ARG A 63 -1.43 5.58 1.29
N TYR A 64 -2.11 5.48 0.17
CA TYR A 64 -3.10 6.46 -0.25
C TYR A 64 -4.40 5.78 -0.66
N PHE A 65 -5.50 6.46 -0.37
CA PHE A 65 -6.82 6.10 -0.80
C PHE A 65 -7.36 7.20 -1.72
N MET A 66 -7.40 6.92 -3.01
CA MET A 66 -7.88 7.88 -4.02
C MET A 66 -9.40 7.86 -4.05
N LYS A 67 -10.01 8.88 -3.48
CA LYS A 67 -11.46 9.01 -3.37
C LYS A 67 -11.88 10.45 -3.57
N ASN A 68 -12.90 10.68 -4.36
CA ASN A 68 -13.49 12.00 -4.52
C ASN A 68 -14.44 12.30 -3.35
N ASP A 69 -13.90 12.79 -2.24
CA ASP A 69 -14.65 13.09 -1.02
C ASP A 69 -13.97 14.22 -0.26
N ASP A 70 -14.63 15.36 -0.16
CA ASP A 70 -14.12 16.58 0.48
C ASP A 70 -13.90 16.44 2.00
N LYS A 71 -14.35 15.34 2.58
CA LYS A 71 -14.15 15.07 4.01
C LYS A 71 -12.75 14.57 4.34
N PHE A 72 -12.00 14.12 3.34
CA PHE A 72 -10.62 13.70 3.55
C PHE A 72 -9.70 14.89 3.67
N THR A 73 -8.87 14.89 4.71
CA THR A 73 -7.84 15.91 4.95
C THR A 73 -6.47 15.47 4.41
N GLU A 74 -6.26 14.17 4.27
CA GLU A 74 -5.04 13.58 3.71
C GLU A 74 -5.06 13.64 2.18
N PRO A 75 -3.91 13.48 1.50
CA PRO A 75 -3.88 13.37 0.05
C PRO A 75 -4.81 12.25 -0.44
N HIS A 76 -5.83 12.60 -1.20
CA HIS A 76 -6.86 11.65 -1.65
C HIS A 76 -7.32 11.91 -3.10
N THR A 77 -6.96 13.03 -3.69
CA THR A 77 -7.25 13.32 -5.10
C THR A 77 -6.08 12.91 -5.98
N PRO A 78 -6.27 12.67 -7.28
CA PRO A 78 -5.16 12.39 -8.20
C PRO A 78 -4.05 13.43 -8.11
N GLU A 79 -4.40 14.70 -8.06
CA GLU A 79 -3.44 15.81 -8.02
C GLU A 79 -2.65 15.83 -6.70
N THR A 80 -3.32 15.67 -5.57
CA THR A 80 -2.64 15.70 -4.26
C THR A 80 -1.80 14.46 -4.03
N ILE A 81 -2.25 13.30 -4.48
CA ILE A 81 -1.46 12.05 -4.42
C ILE A 81 -0.25 12.15 -5.33
N ALA A 82 -0.42 12.64 -6.56
CA ALA A 82 0.71 12.82 -7.48
C ALA A 82 1.76 13.77 -6.90
N ALA A 83 1.34 14.88 -6.30
CA ALA A 83 2.26 15.81 -5.64
C ALA A 83 3.03 15.15 -4.50
N ALA A 84 2.36 14.34 -3.68
CA ALA A 84 3.00 13.58 -2.60
C ALA A 84 4.01 12.56 -3.13
N LEU A 85 3.67 11.83 -4.17
CA LEU A 85 4.56 10.86 -4.81
C LEU A 85 5.77 11.53 -5.45
N ASN A 86 5.57 12.64 -6.13
CA ASN A 86 6.66 13.40 -6.76
C ASN A 86 7.66 13.96 -5.74
N SER A 87 7.21 14.16 -4.51
CA SER A 87 8.03 14.66 -3.40
C SER A 87 8.59 13.54 -2.50
N ALA A 88 8.20 12.30 -2.74
CA ALA A 88 8.63 11.17 -1.92
C ALA A 88 10.13 10.90 -2.07
N PRO A 89 10.77 10.31 -1.05
CA PRO A 89 12.15 9.87 -1.14
C PRO A 89 12.37 8.88 -2.29
N ARG A 90 13.54 8.95 -2.92
CA ARG A 90 13.90 8.11 -4.07
C ARG A 90 14.82 6.95 -3.70
N ASP A 91 15.11 6.79 -2.43
CA ASP A 91 15.96 5.70 -1.95
C ASP A 91 15.19 4.38 -2.01
N ILE A 92 15.54 3.53 -2.95
CA ILE A 92 14.89 2.22 -3.15
C ILE A 92 15.06 1.27 -1.97
N ASN A 93 15.99 1.54 -1.06
CA ASN A 93 16.16 0.74 0.16
C ASN A 93 15.23 1.19 1.29
N SER A 94 14.56 2.32 1.13
CA SER A 94 13.56 2.84 2.06
C SER A 94 12.16 2.46 1.63
N ILE A 95 11.31 2.04 2.58
CA ILE A 95 9.89 1.80 2.31
C ILE A 95 9.18 3.05 1.79
N ASP A 96 9.67 4.24 2.11
CA ASP A 96 9.05 5.50 1.68
C ASP A 96 9.17 5.75 0.17
N ALA A 97 10.01 4.99 -0.53
CA ALA A 97 10.07 5.00 -1.99
C ALA A 97 8.98 4.15 -2.66
N TYR A 98 8.16 3.45 -1.88
CA TYR A 98 7.13 2.54 -2.37
C TYR A 98 5.75 2.98 -1.88
N SER A 99 4.79 3.06 -2.79
CA SER A 99 3.42 3.46 -2.44
C SER A 99 2.41 2.60 -3.17
N ALA A 100 1.57 1.92 -2.41
CA ALA A 100 0.38 1.27 -2.93
C ALA A 100 -0.81 2.20 -2.75
N ILE A 101 -1.64 2.30 -3.77
CA ILE A 101 -2.79 3.21 -3.81
C ILE A 101 -4.05 2.40 -4.05
N VAL A 102 -5.07 2.63 -3.23
CA VAL A 102 -6.42 2.14 -3.48
C VAL A 102 -7.17 3.21 -4.24
N VAL A 103 -7.83 2.82 -5.33
CA VAL A 103 -8.67 3.72 -6.12
C VAL A 103 -10.13 3.35 -5.89
N HIS A 104 -10.92 4.32 -5.45
CA HIS A 104 -12.36 4.12 -5.27
C HIS A 104 -13.08 4.21 -6.62
N VAL A 105 -13.74 3.13 -6.99
CA VAL A 105 -14.39 2.99 -8.30
C VAL A 105 -15.93 2.89 -8.24
N ASN A 106 -16.50 3.06 -7.06
CA ASN A 106 -17.96 2.98 -6.89
C ASN A 106 -18.62 4.34 -7.07
N ALA A 107 -19.67 4.38 -7.90
CA ALA A 107 -20.47 5.59 -8.09
C ALA A 107 -21.10 6.08 -6.76
N PRO A 108 -21.34 7.40 -6.61
CA PRO A 108 -21.18 8.48 -7.59
C PRO A 108 -19.78 9.09 -7.65
N SER A 109 -18.85 8.69 -6.78
CA SER A 109 -17.54 9.31 -6.60
C SER A 109 -16.42 8.49 -7.25
N SER A 110 -16.73 7.75 -8.30
CA SER A 110 -15.75 6.90 -8.96
C SER A 110 -14.83 7.66 -9.91
N TYR A 111 -13.60 7.16 -10.00
CA TYR A 111 -12.67 7.60 -11.03
C TYR A 111 -12.76 6.69 -12.25
N THR A 112 -12.55 7.28 -13.42
CA THR A 112 -12.57 6.59 -14.72
C THR A 112 -11.16 6.17 -15.14
N VAL A 113 -11.07 5.40 -16.23
CA VAL A 113 -9.79 5.07 -16.86
C VAL A 113 -9.07 6.33 -17.32
N GLU A 114 -9.81 7.31 -17.86
CA GLU A 114 -9.28 8.60 -18.29
C GLU A 114 -8.68 9.37 -17.13
N ASP A 115 -9.32 9.33 -15.95
CA ASP A 115 -8.79 9.93 -14.73
C ASP A 115 -7.46 9.28 -14.33
N MET A 116 -7.34 7.96 -14.47
CA MET A 116 -6.12 7.23 -14.16
C MET A 116 -4.99 7.54 -15.14
N LEU A 117 -5.31 7.72 -16.42
CA LEU A 117 -4.33 8.14 -17.42
C LEU A 117 -3.86 9.58 -17.14
N ALA A 118 -4.76 10.47 -16.77
CA ALA A 118 -4.42 11.83 -16.37
C ALA A 118 -3.53 11.82 -15.12
N PHE A 119 -3.85 11.01 -14.13
CA PHE A 119 -3.02 10.82 -12.93
C PHE A 119 -1.60 10.37 -13.29
N LYS A 120 -1.47 9.36 -14.15
CA LYS A 120 -0.17 8.89 -14.63
C LYS A 120 0.66 10.01 -15.23
N ASN A 121 0.04 10.90 -16.00
CA ASN A 121 0.73 12.03 -16.64
C ASN A 121 1.21 13.10 -15.64
N LEU A 122 0.69 13.13 -14.43
CA LEU A 122 1.13 14.03 -13.36
C LEU A 122 2.40 13.53 -12.65
N LEU A 123 2.74 12.26 -12.81
CA LEU A 123 3.88 11.65 -12.14
C LEU A 123 5.19 11.99 -12.84
N ASN A 124 6.24 12.23 -12.04
CA ASN A 124 7.59 12.44 -12.55
C ASN A 124 8.11 11.19 -13.29
N GLU A 125 9.05 11.39 -14.20
CA GLU A 125 9.63 10.32 -15.02
C GLU A 125 10.30 9.21 -14.22
N ASN A 126 10.80 9.52 -13.04
CA ASN A 126 11.46 8.55 -12.16
C ASN A 126 10.48 7.71 -11.32
N ILE A 127 9.17 7.96 -11.43
CA ILE A 127 8.15 7.14 -10.80
C ILE A 127 7.72 6.05 -11.76
N VAL A 128 7.86 4.81 -11.34
CA VAL A 128 7.52 3.64 -12.15
C VAL A 128 6.25 3.00 -11.60
N LEU A 129 5.28 2.81 -12.47
CA LEU A 129 4.06 2.06 -12.15
C LEU A 129 4.33 0.57 -12.34
N VAL A 130 4.02 -0.21 -11.34
CA VAL A 130 4.25 -1.65 -11.32
C VAL A 130 2.98 -2.38 -10.92
N ASN A 131 2.88 -3.65 -11.27
CA ASN A 131 1.81 -4.50 -10.75
C ASN A 131 2.10 -4.92 -9.30
N THR A 132 1.12 -5.54 -8.66
CA THR A 132 1.23 -5.95 -7.25
C THR A 132 2.39 -6.91 -7.02
N GLU A 133 2.60 -7.87 -7.91
CA GLU A 133 3.69 -8.84 -7.76
C GLU A 133 5.06 -8.16 -7.84
N GLN A 134 5.25 -7.30 -8.82
CA GLN A 134 6.48 -6.51 -8.96
C GLN A 134 6.72 -5.60 -7.76
N PHE A 135 5.66 -4.96 -7.25
CA PHE A 135 5.72 -4.10 -6.08
C PHE A 135 6.24 -4.85 -4.85
N LEU A 136 5.64 -5.99 -4.55
CA LEU A 136 6.04 -6.81 -3.41
C LEU A 136 7.46 -7.38 -3.58
N GLU A 137 7.82 -7.81 -4.78
CA GLU A 137 9.15 -8.36 -5.06
C GLU A 137 10.24 -7.30 -4.93
N LEU A 138 9.99 -6.07 -5.39
CA LEU A 138 10.93 -4.97 -5.23
C LEU A 138 11.15 -4.62 -3.75
N ILE A 139 10.11 -4.60 -2.96
CA ILE A 139 10.21 -4.39 -1.50
C ILE A 139 11.00 -5.53 -0.86
N ARG A 140 10.66 -6.76 -1.20
CA ARG A 140 11.35 -7.95 -0.68
C ARG A 140 12.86 -7.89 -0.95
N LYS A 141 13.22 -7.46 -2.13
CA LYS A 141 14.61 -7.41 -2.59
C LYS A 141 15.41 -6.24 -2.01
N ASN A 142 14.79 -5.07 -1.93
CA ASN A 142 15.51 -3.82 -1.69
C ASN A 142 15.36 -3.28 -0.26
N VAL A 143 14.19 -3.46 0.36
CA VAL A 143 13.90 -2.89 1.67
C VAL A 143 14.38 -3.83 2.76
N LYS A 144 15.12 -3.28 3.70
CA LYS A 144 15.60 -4.04 4.86
C LYS A 144 14.56 -4.04 5.96
N GLY A 145 14.44 -5.18 6.65
CA GLY A 145 13.54 -5.35 7.78
C GLY A 145 13.84 -6.64 8.52
N ASN A 146 13.27 -6.76 9.71
CA ASN A 146 13.39 -7.97 10.50
C ASN A 146 12.51 -9.07 9.88
N ARG A 147 13.13 -10.15 9.44
CA ARG A 147 12.48 -11.30 8.78
C ARG A 147 12.45 -12.55 9.66
N GLY A 148 12.99 -12.41 10.84
CA GLY A 148 13.09 -13.51 11.82
C GLY A 148 11.85 -13.75 12.65
#